data_c84c0a36c23d2b9d48726e00f4076f7f
#
_entry.id   c84c0a36c23d2b9d48726e00f4076f7f
#
_cell.length_a   1.000
_cell.length_b   1.000
_cell.length_c   1.000
_cell.angle_alpha   90.00
_cell.angle_beta   90.00
_cell.angle_gamma   90.00
#
_symmetry.space_group_name_H-M   'P 1'
#
loop_
_entity.id
_entity.type
_entity.pdbx_description
1 polymer ?
#
loop_
_entity_poly.entity_id
_entity_poly.type
_entity_poly.pdbx_seq_one_letter_code
_entity_poly.pdbx_strand_id
1 'polypeptide(L)'
;MIPLSQRKQQILRALVEEYIHGATPVASETLVRKYGLNFSSATVRHELAGLEEAHLIYQPHTSAGRVPTDLGYRYFVEHLMQESALSLSEQRQIRHQFYQVQDQLDQWVRLTASVMARLLHSAAVMTSPRASEGRLKHFEALSVTDLSAHLVLVLMDGTVRQQRLLLETPIDQDELSASADRLNKFFQGKNAEQVKVLLGQHELSLIERLIGTTIVRILEQHDDPLDDVFYREGVLNILEQPEYSRMGPEEERNERVRKVMEVLEQNRFLPALASQLRTSDGVQIIIGGENEWDEMRDVSLVVARYGQEGKIGGLLGVIGPTRMQYGRAIAVVRYMAQVMNELLAEVYGFEE
;
A
#
# COMPACT_ATOMS: atom_id res chain seq x y z
N MET A 1 -25.32 8.86 7.17
CA MET A 1 -24.71 10.02 7.88
C MET A 1 -25.75 11.14 8.01
N ILE A 2 -25.80 11.89 9.15
CA ILE A 2 -26.75 12.99 9.34
C ILE A 2 -26.29 14.19 8.51
N PRO A 3 -27.15 14.79 7.67
CA PRO A 3 -26.76 15.96 6.89
C PRO A 3 -26.51 17.15 7.84
N LEU A 4 -25.30 17.70 7.81
CA LEU A 4 -24.96 18.89 8.57
C LEU A 4 -25.45 20.16 7.87
N SER A 5 -25.88 21.17 8.67
CA SER A 5 -26.15 22.51 8.12
C SER A 5 -24.88 23.10 7.51
N GLN A 6 -25.01 24.02 6.53
CA GLN A 6 -23.86 24.68 5.91
C GLN A 6 -22.92 25.33 6.94
N ARG A 7 -23.49 25.91 8.01
CA ARG A 7 -22.73 26.52 9.09
C ARG A 7 -21.88 25.50 9.85
N LYS A 8 -22.45 24.35 10.22
CA LYS A 8 -21.70 23.23 10.85
C LYS A 8 -20.61 22.71 9.93
N GLN A 9 -20.88 22.60 8.64
CA GLN A 9 -19.89 22.17 7.65
C GLN A 9 -18.71 23.13 7.57
N GLN A 10 -18.95 24.45 7.51
CA GLN A 10 -17.89 25.46 7.51
C GLN A 10 -17.05 25.42 8.79
N ILE A 11 -17.68 25.29 9.94
CA ILE A 11 -16.99 25.22 11.24
C ILE A 11 -16.18 23.93 11.36
N LEU A 12 -16.75 22.79 10.99
CA LEU A 12 -16.03 21.50 11.00
C LEU A 12 -14.84 21.51 10.06
N ARG A 13 -15.02 22.04 8.84
CA ARG A 13 -13.93 22.20 7.88
C ARG A 13 -12.78 23.03 8.45
N ALA A 14 -13.08 24.22 8.95
CA ALA A 14 -12.09 25.11 9.54
C ALA A 14 -11.38 24.47 10.74
N LEU A 15 -12.12 23.71 11.57
CA LEU A 15 -11.57 23.02 12.73
C LEU A 15 -10.60 21.90 12.30
N VAL A 16 -10.97 21.07 11.33
CA VAL A 16 -10.15 19.97 10.84
C VAL A 16 -8.88 20.52 10.17
N GLU A 17 -9.00 21.55 9.30
CA GLU A 17 -7.86 22.19 8.65
C GLU A 17 -6.90 22.78 9.68
N GLU A 18 -7.40 23.49 10.71
CA GLU A 18 -6.58 24.07 11.77
C GLU A 18 -5.85 23.00 12.59
N TYR A 19 -6.56 21.93 12.93
CA TYR A 19 -5.98 20.82 13.69
C TYR A 19 -4.91 20.05 12.89
N ILE A 20 -5.15 19.83 11.60
CA ILE A 20 -4.14 19.21 10.71
C ILE A 20 -2.82 20.00 10.73
N HIS A 21 -2.87 21.34 10.71
CA HIS A 21 -1.68 22.17 10.70
C HIS A 21 -1.03 22.32 12.08
N GLY A 22 -1.86 22.48 13.12
CA GLY A 22 -1.38 22.89 14.45
C GLY A 22 -1.11 21.73 15.41
N ALA A 23 -1.73 20.58 15.21
CA ALA A 23 -1.72 19.44 16.13
C ALA A 23 -2.12 19.81 17.59
N THR A 24 -2.92 20.86 17.75
CA THR A 24 -3.37 21.36 19.07
C THR A 24 -4.88 21.56 19.08
N PRO A 25 -5.56 21.28 20.21
CA PRO A 25 -7.01 21.47 20.31
C PRO A 25 -7.43 22.88 19.90
N VAL A 26 -8.44 23.01 19.04
CA VAL A 26 -8.82 24.25 18.37
C VAL A 26 -9.88 25.00 19.16
N ALA A 27 -9.58 26.24 19.54
CA ALA A 27 -10.49 27.13 20.25
C ALA A 27 -11.46 27.85 19.29
N SER A 28 -12.70 28.12 19.74
CA SER A 28 -13.72 28.85 18.96
C SER A 28 -13.23 30.23 18.47
N GLU A 29 -12.42 30.91 19.28
CA GLU A 29 -11.86 32.22 18.95
C GLU A 29 -10.84 32.15 17.80
N THR A 30 -10.05 31.07 17.75
CA THR A 30 -9.12 30.80 16.65
C THR A 30 -9.86 30.63 15.32
N LEU A 31 -10.97 29.87 15.32
CA LEU A 31 -11.80 29.67 14.14
C LEU A 31 -12.38 30.99 13.62
N VAL A 32 -12.95 31.82 14.49
CA VAL A 32 -13.49 33.12 14.08
C VAL A 32 -12.42 34.02 13.49
N ARG A 33 -11.28 34.12 14.18
CA ARG A 33 -10.21 35.06 13.80
C ARG A 33 -9.48 34.65 12.53
N LYS A 34 -9.14 33.35 12.40
CA LYS A 34 -8.24 32.87 11.33
C LYS A 34 -8.97 32.51 10.05
N TYR A 35 -10.19 32.00 10.16
CA TYR A 35 -10.98 31.53 9.02
C TYR A 35 -12.05 32.53 8.57
N GLY A 36 -12.08 33.72 9.17
CA GLY A 36 -13.00 34.78 8.76
C GLY A 36 -14.47 34.39 8.84
N LEU A 37 -14.82 33.53 9.79
CA LEU A 37 -16.21 33.08 9.93
C LEU A 37 -17.10 34.27 10.31
N ASN A 38 -18.14 34.52 9.52
CA ASN A 38 -19.11 35.59 9.76
C ASN A 38 -20.08 35.29 10.92
N PHE A 39 -19.55 34.68 11.99
CA PHE A 39 -20.34 34.26 13.18
C PHE A 39 -19.65 34.76 14.45
N SER A 40 -20.44 35.00 15.50
CA SER A 40 -19.88 35.30 16.82
C SER A 40 -19.20 34.07 17.44
N SER A 41 -18.21 34.29 18.32
CA SER A 41 -17.58 33.18 19.06
C SER A 41 -18.60 32.37 19.88
N ALA A 42 -19.67 33.01 20.38
CA ALA A 42 -20.76 32.32 21.06
C ALA A 42 -21.54 31.41 20.12
N THR A 43 -21.81 31.84 18.89
CA THR A 43 -22.46 31.02 17.86
C THR A 43 -21.56 29.81 17.49
N VAL A 44 -20.26 30.06 17.30
CA VAL A 44 -19.32 28.97 17.00
C VAL A 44 -19.28 27.95 18.14
N ARG A 45 -19.27 28.37 19.42
CA ARG A 45 -19.33 27.46 20.56
C ARG A 45 -20.61 26.59 20.57
N HIS A 46 -21.75 27.18 20.24
CA HIS A 46 -23.01 26.43 20.14
C HIS A 46 -23.00 25.39 19.04
N GLU A 47 -22.47 25.75 17.83
CA GLU A 47 -22.36 24.80 16.74
C GLU A 47 -21.31 23.70 17.03
N LEU A 48 -20.21 24.02 17.71
CA LEU A 48 -19.24 23.03 18.18
C LEU A 48 -19.87 22.03 19.16
N ALA A 49 -20.74 22.47 20.08
CA ALA A 49 -21.47 21.55 20.95
C ALA A 49 -22.35 20.57 20.14
N GLY A 50 -23.05 21.06 19.11
CA GLY A 50 -23.86 20.19 18.25
C GLY A 50 -23.02 19.26 17.33
N LEU A 51 -21.77 19.62 17.00
CA LEU A 51 -20.82 18.73 16.30
C LEU A 51 -20.26 17.66 17.26
N GLU A 52 -20.09 17.99 18.54
CA GLU A 52 -19.67 17.07 19.58
C GLU A 52 -20.78 16.05 19.91
N GLU A 53 -22.03 16.48 19.99
CA GLU A 53 -23.21 15.59 20.13
C GLU A 53 -23.33 14.63 18.92
N ALA A 54 -22.90 15.07 17.73
CA ALA A 54 -22.84 14.23 16.53
C ALA A 54 -21.57 13.34 16.46
N HIS A 55 -20.74 13.33 17.51
CA HIS A 55 -19.49 12.57 17.60
C HIS A 55 -18.45 12.88 16.50
N LEU A 56 -18.53 14.05 15.85
CA LEU A 56 -17.57 14.47 14.83
C LEU A 56 -16.32 15.12 15.41
N ILE A 57 -16.45 15.67 16.63
CA ILE A 57 -15.37 16.28 17.39
C ILE A 57 -15.53 15.92 18.86
N TYR A 58 -14.47 16.10 19.64
CA TYR A 58 -14.52 15.93 21.09
C TYR A 58 -13.65 16.96 21.81
N GLN A 59 -13.85 17.10 23.10
CA GLN A 59 -13.06 17.96 23.97
C GLN A 59 -12.14 17.11 24.86
N PRO A 60 -10.81 17.14 24.69
CA PRO A 60 -9.90 16.33 25.51
C PRO A 60 -9.97 16.63 27.01
N HIS A 61 -10.11 17.92 27.36
CA HIS A 61 -10.21 18.42 28.75
C HIS A 61 -11.13 19.63 28.79
N THR A 62 -11.76 19.88 29.94
CA THR A 62 -12.76 20.93 30.14
C THR A 62 -12.34 22.34 29.69
N SER A 63 -11.05 22.65 29.74
CA SER A 63 -10.48 23.94 29.29
C SER A 63 -9.85 23.89 27.90
N ALA A 64 -9.81 22.73 27.27
CA ALA A 64 -9.21 22.57 25.96
C ALA A 64 -10.15 23.02 24.83
N GLY A 65 -9.60 23.30 23.65
CA GLY A 65 -10.37 23.41 22.42
C GLY A 65 -10.97 22.06 21.99
N ARG A 66 -11.38 21.98 20.75
CA ARG A 66 -11.96 20.76 20.16
C ARG A 66 -10.96 20.06 19.23
N VAL A 67 -11.09 18.74 19.15
CA VAL A 67 -10.26 17.85 18.33
C VAL A 67 -11.20 17.01 17.45
N PRO A 68 -10.88 16.79 16.16
CA PRO A 68 -11.66 15.90 15.31
C PRO A 68 -11.59 14.44 15.81
N THR A 69 -12.69 13.72 15.68
CA THR A 69 -12.73 12.26 15.78
C THR A 69 -12.43 11.63 14.42
N ASP A 70 -12.24 10.31 14.37
CA ASP A 70 -12.11 9.58 13.09
C ASP A 70 -13.35 9.79 12.20
N LEU A 71 -14.54 9.80 12.79
CA LEU A 71 -15.79 10.12 12.10
C LEU A 71 -15.82 11.56 11.56
N GLY A 72 -15.22 12.51 12.31
CA GLY A 72 -15.04 13.90 11.86
C GLY A 72 -14.11 14.01 10.68
N TYR A 73 -12.98 13.29 10.69
CA TYR A 73 -12.08 13.20 9.54
C TYR A 73 -12.75 12.54 8.34
N ARG A 74 -13.50 11.44 8.55
CA ARG A 74 -14.24 10.76 7.48
C ARG A 74 -15.24 11.71 6.82
N TYR A 75 -16.03 12.42 7.59
CA TYR A 75 -16.97 13.42 7.08
C TYR A 75 -16.25 14.54 6.31
N PHE A 76 -15.12 15.02 6.83
CA PHE A 76 -14.30 16.04 6.15
C PHE A 76 -13.80 15.54 4.80
N VAL A 77 -13.25 14.35 4.73
CA VAL A 77 -12.70 13.76 3.49
C VAL A 77 -13.79 13.56 2.44
N GLU A 78 -14.97 13.06 2.83
CA GLU A 78 -16.04 12.75 1.89
C GLU A 78 -16.83 13.97 1.41
N HIS A 79 -16.95 15.03 2.23
CA HIS A 79 -17.90 16.08 1.95
C HIS A 79 -17.32 17.51 1.96
N LEU A 80 -16.21 17.74 2.65
CA LEU A 80 -15.72 19.09 2.92
C LEU A 80 -14.35 19.39 2.32
N MET A 81 -13.55 18.39 2.10
CA MET A 81 -12.20 18.52 1.58
C MET A 81 -12.22 19.03 0.14
N GLN A 82 -11.28 19.92 -0.18
CA GLN A 82 -10.97 20.26 -1.57
C GLN A 82 -9.84 19.37 -2.05
N GLU A 83 -10.01 18.76 -3.21
CA GLU A 83 -8.91 18.06 -3.86
C GLU A 83 -7.82 19.07 -4.23
N SER A 84 -6.60 18.80 -3.79
CA SER A 84 -5.43 19.57 -4.19
C SER A 84 -4.72 18.81 -5.31
N ALA A 85 -4.69 19.37 -6.51
CA ALA A 85 -3.86 18.81 -7.57
C ALA A 85 -2.39 19.15 -7.33
N LEU A 86 -1.48 18.26 -7.77
CA LEU A 86 -0.07 18.58 -7.87
C LEU A 86 0.14 19.69 -8.91
N SER A 87 0.96 20.68 -8.58
CA SER A 87 1.32 21.72 -9.53
C SER A 87 2.09 21.13 -10.73
N LEU A 88 1.98 21.77 -11.89
CA LEU A 88 2.70 21.35 -13.10
C LEU A 88 4.22 21.30 -12.89
N SER A 89 4.77 22.15 -12.02
CA SER A 89 6.20 22.15 -11.67
C SER A 89 6.58 20.89 -10.89
N GLU A 90 5.77 20.48 -9.92
CA GLU A 90 5.98 19.25 -9.15
C GLU A 90 5.86 18.02 -10.03
N GLN A 91 4.86 17.95 -10.89
CA GLN A 91 4.69 16.86 -11.84
C GLN A 91 5.90 16.72 -12.77
N ARG A 92 6.42 17.85 -13.32
CA ARG A 92 7.61 17.85 -14.16
C ARG A 92 8.84 17.37 -13.40
N GLN A 93 9.01 17.82 -12.15
CA GLN A 93 10.15 17.41 -11.31
C GLN A 93 10.10 15.90 -11.01
N ILE A 94 8.92 15.36 -10.70
CA ILE A 94 8.72 13.92 -10.50
C ILE A 94 9.08 13.15 -11.78
N ARG A 95 8.47 13.50 -12.91
CA ARG A 95 8.74 12.84 -14.20
C ARG A 95 10.23 12.89 -14.57
N HIS A 96 10.90 14.00 -14.33
CA HIS A 96 12.33 14.12 -14.59
C HIS A 96 13.18 13.14 -13.77
N GLN A 97 12.82 12.87 -12.51
CA GLN A 97 13.51 11.89 -11.68
C GLN A 97 13.33 10.47 -12.25
N PHE A 98 12.13 10.11 -12.72
CA PHE A 98 11.89 8.81 -13.35
C PHE A 98 12.63 8.64 -14.65
N TYR A 99 12.75 9.69 -15.46
CA TYR A 99 13.51 9.67 -16.71
C TYR A 99 15.01 9.44 -16.50
N GLN A 100 15.56 9.79 -15.34
CA GLN A 100 16.97 9.58 -15.00
C GLN A 100 17.28 8.15 -14.53
N VAL A 101 16.26 7.41 -14.12
CA VAL A 101 16.40 6.03 -13.67
C VAL A 101 16.30 5.10 -14.87
N GLN A 102 17.34 4.26 -15.09
CA GLN A 102 17.31 3.25 -16.15
C GLN A 102 16.12 2.30 -15.96
N ASP A 103 15.72 1.59 -17.02
CA ASP A 103 14.55 0.68 -17.09
C ASP A 103 14.67 -0.54 -16.14
N GLN A 104 14.78 -0.26 -14.85
CA GLN A 104 14.86 -1.24 -13.79
C GLN A 104 13.64 -1.06 -12.85
N LEU A 105 12.74 -2.00 -12.92
CA LEU A 105 11.49 -2.02 -12.18
C LEU A 105 11.68 -1.75 -10.67
N ASP A 106 12.66 -2.39 -10.04
CA ASP A 106 12.98 -2.20 -8.62
C ASP A 106 13.40 -0.76 -8.30
N GLN A 107 14.06 -0.07 -9.22
CA GLN A 107 14.45 1.32 -9.03
C GLN A 107 13.23 2.26 -9.10
N TRP A 108 12.27 1.98 -10.00
CA TRP A 108 11.02 2.74 -10.09
C TRP A 108 10.18 2.60 -8.82
N VAL A 109 10.09 1.37 -8.30
CA VAL A 109 9.37 1.11 -7.04
C VAL A 109 10.01 1.88 -5.88
N ARG A 110 11.32 1.80 -5.72
CA ARG A 110 12.05 2.54 -4.67
C ARG A 110 11.90 4.05 -4.83
N LEU A 111 12.04 4.56 -6.05
CA LEU A 111 11.90 5.98 -6.34
C LEU A 111 10.48 6.47 -6.03
N THR A 112 9.45 5.70 -6.40
CA THR A 112 8.04 6.00 -6.08
C THR A 112 7.83 6.14 -4.58
N ALA A 113 8.27 5.15 -3.79
CA ALA A 113 8.16 5.19 -2.34
C ALA A 113 8.91 6.39 -1.74
N SER A 114 10.15 6.65 -2.21
CA SER A 114 10.96 7.77 -1.74
C SER A 114 10.34 9.14 -2.06
N VAL A 115 9.80 9.31 -3.26
CA VAL A 115 9.11 10.55 -3.67
C VAL A 115 7.86 10.77 -2.81
N MET A 116 7.02 9.76 -2.60
CA MET A 116 5.84 9.87 -1.75
C MET A 116 6.20 10.23 -0.31
N ALA A 117 7.16 9.51 0.28
CA ALA A 117 7.61 9.76 1.66
C ALA A 117 8.10 11.21 1.85
N ARG A 118 8.90 11.71 0.90
CA ARG A 118 9.44 13.07 0.94
C ARG A 118 8.36 14.13 0.78
N LEU A 119 7.45 13.99 -0.19
CA LEU A 119 6.41 14.99 -0.46
C LEU A 119 5.35 15.08 0.63
N LEU A 120 5.13 14.00 1.37
CA LEU A 120 4.07 13.91 2.36
C LEU A 120 4.58 13.89 3.81
N HIS A 121 5.90 13.83 4.02
CA HIS A 121 6.50 13.68 5.35
C HIS A 121 5.84 12.53 6.15
N SER A 122 5.63 11.40 5.48
CA SER A 122 4.94 10.21 6.00
C SER A 122 5.74 8.96 5.61
N ALA A 123 5.39 7.80 6.18
CA ALA A 123 5.91 6.56 5.62
C ALA A 123 5.19 6.24 4.31
N ALA A 124 5.94 5.86 3.31
CA ALA A 124 5.42 5.36 2.06
C ALA A 124 5.64 3.85 1.96
N VAL A 125 4.67 3.16 1.43
CA VAL A 125 4.69 1.71 1.20
C VAL A 125 4.34 1.42 -0.24
N MET A 126 5.01 0.42 -0.81
CA MET A 126 4.75 -0.02 -2.17
C MET A 126 5.09 -1.49 -2.33
N THR A 127 4.28 -2.24 -3.07
CA THR A 127 4.60 -3.60 -3.51
C THR A 127 5.31 -3.57 -4.84
N SER A 128 6.13 -4.58 -5.14
CA SER A 128 6.56 -4.83 -6.52
C SER A 128 5.36 -5.17 -7.40
N PRO A 129 5.32 -4.71 -8.67
CA PRO A 129 4.29 -5.15 -9.59
C PRO A 129 4.47 -6.62 -9.92
N ARG A 130 3.37 -7.37 -9.86
CA ARG A 130 3.34 -8.78 -10.23
C ARG A 130 2.02 -9.14 -10.90
N ALA A 131 1.99 -10.28 -11.59
CA ALA A 131 0.75 -10.83 -12.09
C ALA A 131 -0.15 -11.27 -10.93
N SER A 132 -1.45 -11.13 -11.09
CA SER A 132 -2.45 -11.60 -10.12
C SER A 132 -2.49 -13.13 -10.02
N GLU A 133 -1.95 -13.82 -11.00
CA GLU A 133 -1.85 -15.28 -11.09
C GLU A 133 -0.52 -15.66 -11.74
N GLY A 134 0.28 -16.44 -11.04
CA GLY A 134 1.55 -16.96 -11.54
C GLY A 134 1.33 -17.97 -12.65
N ARG A 135 1.92 -17.71 -13.82
CA ARG A 135 1.93 -18.64 -14.96
C ARG A 135 3.34 -18.92 -15.39
N LEU A 136 3.65 -20.20 -15.56
CA LEU A 136 4.98 -20.63 -15.98
C LEU A 136 5.28 -20.19 -17.42
N LYS A 137 6.36 -19.48 -17.65
CA LYS A 137 6.88 -19.18 -18.97
C LYS A 137 7.85 -20.26 -19.44
N HIS A 138 8.81 -20.58 -18.59
CA HIS A 138 9.85 -21.57 -18.85
C HIS A 138 10.57 -21.94 -17.55
N PHE A 139 11.18 -23.11 -17.49
CA PHE A 139 12.07 -23.47 -16.40
C PHE A 139 13.24 -24.32 -16.88
N GLU A 140 14.32 -24.29 -16.13
CA GLU A 140 15.51 -25.12 -16.32
C GLU A 140 15.83 -25.87 -15.03
N ALA A 141 16.33 -27.09 -15.17
CA ALA A 141 16.84 -27.87 -14.06
C ALA A 141 18.34 -28.14 -14.26
N LEU A 142 19.14 -27.61 -13.35
CA LEU A 142 20.60 -27.62 -13.43
C LEU A 142 21.18 -28.50 -12.35
N SER A 143 21.94 -29.55 -12.71
CA SER A 143 22.64 -30.39 -11.74
C SER A 143 23.70 -29.59 -11.02
N VAL A 144 23.76 -29.74 -9.70
CA VAL A 144 24.80 -29.13 -8.83
C VAL A 144 25.72 -30.22 -8.29
N THR A 145 25.13 -31.34 -7.90
CA THR A 145 25.81 -32.58 -7.50
C THR A 145 24.94 -33.75 -7.95
N ASP A 146 25.47 -34.97 -7.91
CA ASP A 146 24.73 -36.17 -8.28
C ASP A 146 23.37 -36.32 -7.56
N LEU A 147 23.24 -35.74 -6.37
CA LEU A 147 22.02 -35.80 -5.53
C LEU A 147 21.35 -34.43 -5.33
N SER A 148 21.72 -33.41 -6.06
CA SER A 148 21.05 -32.12 -5.96
C SER A 148 21.04 -31.34 -7.26
N ALA A 149 19.94 -30.67 -7.54
CA ALA A 149 19.78 -29.80 -8.69
C ALA A 149 19.19 -28.43 -8.27
N HIS A 150 19.39 -27.42 -9.09
CA HIS A 150 18.71 -26.13 -9.00
C HIS A 150 17.62 -26.07 -10.08
N LEU A 151 16.41 -25.78 -9.65
CA LEU A 151 15.30 -25.46 -10.53
C LEU A 151 15.22 -23.94 -10.64
N VAL A 152 15.31 -23.40 -11.85
CA VAL A 152 15.19 -21.97 -12.15
C VAL A 152 13.93 -21.78 -13.00
N LEU A 153 12.96 -21.08 -12.48
CA LEU A 153 11.69 -20.77 -13.15
C LEU A 153 11.65 -19.33 -13.60
N VAL A 154 11.12 -19.11 -14.78
CA VAL A 154 10.73 -17.78 -15.29
C VAL A 154 9.21 -17.79 -15.46
N LEU A 155 8.52 -16.86 -14.84
CA LEU A 155 7.08 -16.68 -14.97
C LEU A 155 6.73 -15.73 -16.11
N MET A 156 5.48 -15.69 -16.52
CA MET A 156 5.02 -14.84 -17.63
C MET A 156 5.14 -13.35 -17.34
N ASP A 157 5.13 -12.95 -16.09
CA ASP A 157 5.37 -11.57 -15.63
C ASP A 157 6.86 -11.19 -15.55
N GLY A 158 7.76 -12.09 -15.94
CA GLY A 158 9.22 -11.90 -15.89
C GLY A 158 9.85 -12.23 -14.54
N THR A 159 9.08 -12.60 -13.53
CA THR A 159 9.61 -13.03 -12.23
C THR A 159 10.47 -14.28 -12.38
N VAL A 160 11.66 -14.26 -11.79
CA VAL A 160 12.56 -15.41 -11.74
C VAL A 160 12.55 -15.98 -10.33
N ARG A 161 12.30 -17.30 -10.23
CA ARG A 161 12.34 -18.04 -8.97
C ARG A 161 13.35 -19.16 -9.04
N GLN A 162 14.04 -19.42 -7.94
CA GLN A 162 15.03 -20.48 -7.84
C GLN A 162 14.72 -21.37 -6.64
N GLN A 163 14.82 -22.69 -6.84
CA GLN A 163 14.60 -23.66 -5.80
C GLN A 163 15.63 -24.79 -5.91
N ARG A 164 16.23 -25.14 -4.78
CA ARG A 164 17.06 -26.34 -4.71
C ARG A 164 16.19 -27.59 -4.61
N LEU A 165 16.47 -28.58 -5.44
CA LEU A 165 15.90 -29.91 -5.39
C LEU A 165 16.92 -30.87 -4.74
N LEU A 166 16.46 -31.72 -3.84
CA LEU A 166 17.21 -32.84 -3.32
C LEU A 166 16.71 -34.08 -4.00
N LEU A 167 17.63 -34.86 -4.60
CA LEU A 167 17.35 -36.05 -5.40
C LEU A 167 17.60 -37.30 -4.54
N GLU A 168 16.72 -38.27 -4.63
CA GLU A 168 16.87 -39.57 -3.92
C GLU A 168 17.83 -40.50 -4.63
N THR A 169 17.98 -40.34 -5.96
CA THR A 169 18.88 -41.14 -6.80
C THR A 169 19.77 -40.20 -7.60
N PRO A 170 21.03 -40.60 -7.87
CA PRO A 170 21.89 -39.83 -8.77
C PRO A 170 21.28 -39.70 -10.15
N ILE A 171 21.28 -38.49 -10.70
CA ILE A 171 20.76 -38.15 -12.04
C ILE A 171 21.78 -37.26 -12.73
N ASP A 172 22.11 -37.59 -13.98
CA ASP A 172 22.97 -36.77 -14.79
C ASP A 172 22.21 -35.55 -15.40
N GLN A 173 23.00 -34.62 -15.96
CA GLN A 173 22.41 -33.37 -16.52
C GLN A 173 21.55 -33.66 -17.75
N ASP A 174 21.91 -34.65 -18.58
CA ASP A 174 21.19 -34.95 -19.82
C ASP A 174 19.81 -35.49 -19.52
N GLU A 175 19.67 -36.40 -18.54
CA GLU A 175 18.38 -36.94 -18.07
C GLU A 175 17.53 -35.85 -17.42
N LEU A 176 18.15 -34.96 -16.63
CA LEU A 176 17.48 -33.84 -15.99
C LEU A 176 16.94 -32.84 -17.02
N SER A 177 17.75 -32.50 -18.04
CA SER A 177 17.35 -31.61 -19.14
C SER A 177 16.22 -32.23 -19.97
N ALA A 178 16.31 -33.52 -20.32
CA ALA A 178 15.26 -34.22 -21.06
C ALA A 178 13.92 -34.22 -20.29
N SER A 179 13.96 -34.35 -18.95
CA SER A 179 12.78 -34.28 -18.10
C SER A 179 12.20 -32.86 -18.07
N ALA A 180 13.07 -31.84 -17.97
CA ALA A 180 12.65 -30.43 -17.99
C ALA A 180 12.01 -30.06 -19.35
N ASP A 181 12.60 -30.49 -20.46
CA ASP A 181 12.06 -30.22 -21.80
C ASP A 181 10.68 -30.86 -22.02
N ARG A 182 10.49 -32.08 -21.52
CA ARG A 182 9.17 -32.72 -21.58
C ARG A 182 8.13 -31.96 -20.79
N LEU A 183 8.43 -31.61 -19.54
CA LEU A 183 7.52 -30.90 -18.68
C LEU A 183 7.24 -29.46 -19.15
N ASN A 184 8.21 -28.76 -19.71
CA ASN A 184 7.99 -27.42 -20.29
C ASN A 184 6.91 -27.45 -21.40
N LYS A 185 6.85 -28.48 -22.22
CA LYS A 185 5.82 -28.64 -23.27
C LYS A 185 4.40 -28.71 -22.70
N PHE A 186 4.24 -29.27 -21.50
CA PHE A 186 2.94 -29.40 -20.84
C PHE A 186 2.58 -28.20 -19.94
N PHE A 187 3.60 -27.60 -19.27
CA PHE A 187 3.37 -26.63 -18.21
C PHE A 187 3.47 -25.17 -18.67
N GLN A 188 4.04 -24.91 -19.85
CA GLN A 188 4.15 -23.55 -20.39
C GLN A 188 2.77 -22.86 -20.46
N GLY A 189 2.68 -21.65 -19.92
CA GLY A 189 1.45 -20.84 -19.84
C GLY A 189 0.44 -21.31 -18.80
N LYS A 190 0.74 -22.35 -18.00
CA LYS A 190 -0.15 -22.91 -16.98
C LYS A 190 0.05 -22.27 -15.62
N ASN A 191 -1.03 -22.16 -14.85
CA ASN A 191 -1.05 -21.79 -13.44
C ASN A 191 -0.91 -23.01 -12.53
N ALA A 192 -0.84 -22.80 -11.21
CA ALA A 192 -0.68 -23.86 -10.21
C ALA A 192 -1.74 -24.97 -10.33
N GLU A 193 -3.02 -24.59 -10.43
CA GLU A 193 -4.13 -25.55 -10.51
C GLU A 193 -4.09 -26.37 -11.80
N GLN A 194 -3.78 -25.74 -12.92
CA GLN A 194 -3.65 -26.44 -14.21
C GLN A 194 -2.47 -27.42 -14.20
N VAL A 195 -1.34 -27.04 -13.59
CA VAL A 195 -0.18 -27.94 -13.43
C VAL A 195 -0.54 -29.13 -12.54
N LYS A 196 -1.25 -28.93 -11.41
CA LYS A 196 -1.74 -30.03 -10.56
C LYS A 196 -2.59 -31.04 -11.33
N VAL A 197 -3.53 -30.54 -12.14
CA VAL A 197 -4.38 -31.41 -12.97
C VAL A 197 -3.53 -32.25 -13.94
N LEU A 198 -2.55 -31.63 -14.61
CA LEU A 198 -1.66 -32.32 -15.55
C LEU A 198 -0.79 -33.37 -14.85
N LEU A 199 -0.29 -33.10 -13.64
CA LEU A 199 0.46 -34.06 -12.82
C LEU A 199 -0.36 -35.32 -12.48
N GLY A 200 -1.69 -35.20 -12.34
CA GLY A 200 -2.59 -36.32 -12.09
C GLY A 200 -2.98 -37.10 -13.36
N GLN A 201 -2.87 -36.50 -14.54
CA GLN A 201 -3.30 -37.09 -15.80
C GLN A 201 -2.21 -37.84 -16.56
N HIS A 202 -0.93 -37.58 -16.29
CA HIS A 202 0.20 -38.15 -17.00
C HIS A 202 0.98 -39.14 -16.12
N GLU A 203 1.46 -40.22 -16.74
CA GLU A 203 2.47 -41.09 -16.14
C GLU A 203 3.82 -40.38 -16.16
N LEU A 204 4.30 -39.93 -15.00
CA LEU A 204 5.53 -39.19 -14.80
C LEU A 204 6.53 -40.02 -14.02
N SER A 205 7.81 -39.91 -14.38
CA SER A 205 8.92 -40.44 -13.60
C SER A 205 8.98 -39.77 -12.21
N LEU A 206 9.73 -40.35 -11.28
CA LEU A 206 9.92 -39.80 -9.94
C LEU A 206 10.49 -38.35 -9.99
N ILE A 207 11.46 -38.12 -10.86
CA ILE A 207 12.07 -36.80 -11.02
C ILE A 207 11.08 -35.79 -11.64
N GLU A 208 10.32 -36.17 -12.65
CA GLU A 208 9.31 -35.32 -13.26
C GLU A 208 8.22 -34.94 -12.26
N ARG A 209 7.80 -35.88 -11.43
CA ARG A 209 6.83 -35.63 -10.35
C ARG A 209 7.39 -34.66 -9.29
N LEU A 210 8.66 -34.83 -8.90
CA LEU A 210 9.35 -33.94 -7.96
C LEU A 210 9.45 -32.51 -8.53
N ILE A 211 9.88 -32.37 -9.78
CA ILE A 211 9.93 -31.08 -10.47
C ILE A 211 8.54 -30.45 -10.52
N GLY A 212 7.55 -31.18 -11.00
CA GLY A 212 6.19 -30.66 -11.18
C GLY A 212 5.54 -30.23 -9.86
N THR A 213 5.67 -31.01 -8.78
CA THR A 213 5.16 -30.63 -7.44
C THR A 213 5.89 -29.41 -6.88
N THR A 214 7.18 -29.27 -7.18
CA THR A 214 7.95 -28.09 -6.79
C THR A 214 7.51 -26.85 -7.55
N ILE A 215 7.24 -26.97 -8.87
CA ILE A 215 6.68 -25.89 -9.70
C ILE A 215 5.33 -25.44 -9.14
N VAL A 216 4.43 -26.37 -8.82
CA VAL A 216 3.13 -26.04 -8.21
C VAL A 216 3.33 -25.21 -6.94
N ARG A 217 4.17 -25.66 -6.03
CA ARG A 217 4.45 -24.95 -4.78
C ARG A 217 5.00 -23.53 -5.01
N ILE A 218 5.89 -23.36 -5.99
CA ILE A 218 6.45 -22.03 -6.32
C ILE A 218 5.37 -21.13 -6.91
N LEU A 219 4.49 -21.63 -7.77
CA LEU A 219 3.37 -20.87 -8.32
C LEU A 219 2.35 -20.49 -7.22
N GLU A 220 2.01 -21.41 -6.31
CA GLU A 220 1.14 -21.11 -5.16
C GLU A 220 1.75 -20.05 -4.24
N GLN A 221 3.05 -20.13 -3.96
CA GLN A 221 3.76 -19.11 -3.20
C GLN A 221 3.77 -17.76 -3.91
N HIS A 222 3.92 -17.77 -5.25
CA HIS A 222 3.84 -16.55 -6.04
C HIS A 222 2.45 -15.90 -5.94
N ASP A 223 1.39 -16.69 -5.91
CA ASP A 223 0.01 -16.20 -5.81
C ASP A 223 -0.36 -15.78 -4.39
N ASP A 224 0.44 -16.13 -3.38
CA ASP A 224 0.22 -15.73 -1.99
C ASP A 224 0.56 -14.24 -1.80
N PRO A 225 -0.40 -13.40 -1.42
CA PRO A 225 -0.15 -11.99 -1.13
C PRO A 225 0.89 -11.76 -0.02
N LEU A 226 1.13 -12.74 0.85
CA LEU A 226 2.13 -12.63 1.93
C LEU A 226 3.57 -12.69 1.43
N ASP A 227 3.80 -13.19 0.23
CA ASP A 227 5.13 -13.32 -0.40
C ASP A 227 5.54 -12.06 -1.19
N ASP A 228 4.73 -10.99 -1.13
CA ASP A 228 5.03 -9.73 -1.80
C ASP A 228 6.31 -9.08 -1.26
N VAL A 229 7.13 -8.59 -2.17
CA VAL A 229 8.26 -7.73 -1.81
C VAL A 229 7.74 -6.34 -1.55
N PHE A 230 7.86 -5.89 -0.29
CA PHE A 230 7.42 -4.57 0.13
C PHE A 230 8.60 -3.61 0.25
N TYR A 231 8.44 -2.45 -0.37
CA TYR A 231 9.33 -1.33 -0.21
C TYR A 231 8.74 -0.32 0.76
N ARG A 232 9.57 0.16 1.68
CA ARG A 232 9.17 1.12 2.71
C ARG A 232 10.19 2.23 2.74
N GLU A 233 9.70 3.46 2.72
CA GLU A 233 10.52 4.65 2.82
C GLU A 233 9.90 5.65 3.79
N GLY A 234 10.73 6.46 4.43
CA GLY A 234 10.26 7.53 5.29
C GLY A 234 9.63 7.10 6.62
N VAL A 235 9.93 5.91 7.14
CA VAL A 235 9.42 5.44 8.44
C VAL A 235 9.76 6.45 9.56
N LEU A 236 10.93 7.04 9.53
CA LEU A 236 11.35 8.07 10.50
C LEU A 236 10.47 9.33 10.43
N ASN A 237 9.89 9.66 9.29
CA ASN A 237 8.99 10.81 9.17
C ASN A 237 7.75 10.68 10.06
N ILE A 238 7.27 9.45 10.29
CA ILE A 238 6.16 9.22 11.24
C ILE A 238 6.62 9.56 12.66
N LEU A 239 7.80 9.12 13.05
CA LEU A 239 8.31 9.32 14.41
C LEU A 239 8.58 10.79 14.73
N GLU A 240 8.84 11.62 13.71
CA GLU A 240 9.00 13.07 13.85
C GLU A 240 7.65 13.80 14.05
N GLN A 241 6.53 13.17 13.75
CA GLN A 241 5.21 13.77 13.93
C GLN A 241 4.93 14.04 15.41
N PRO A 242 4.20 15.14 15.73
CA PRO A 242 3.92 15.52 17.12
C PRO A 242 3.31 14.42 17.98
N GLU A 243 2.48 13.57 17.41
CA GLU A 243 1.80 12.46 18.08
C GLU A 243 2.79 11.45 18.68
N TYR A 244 3.94 11.26 18.02
CA TYR A 244 4.97 10.29 18.39
C TYR A 244 6.17 10.95 19.08
N SER A 245 6.41 12.26 18.86
CA SER A 245 7.58 12.94 19.38
C SER A 245 7.33 13.76 20.64
N ARG A 246 6.14 14.37 20.82
CA ARG A 246 5.89 15.35 21.89
C ARG A 246 4.49 15.41 22.51
N MET A 247 3.49 14.70 21.96
CA MET A 247 2.12 14.75 22.46
C MET A 247 1.86 13.62 23.48
N GLY A 248 1.30 13.98 24.64
CA GLY A 248 0.93 13.06 25.71
C GLY A 248 2.12 12.60 26.58
N PRO A 249 1.85 11.72 27.56
CA PRO A 249 2.86 11.11 28.42
C PRO A 249 3.88 10.28 27.62
N GLU A 250 5.10 10.19 28.14
CA GLU A 250 6.19 9.45 27.47
C GLU A 250 5.87 7.97 27.27
N GLU A 251 5.25 7.33 28.24
CA GLU A 251 4.87 5.91 28.15
C GLU A 251 3.87 5.66 27.00
N GLU A 252 2.86 6.52 26.86
CA GLU A 252 1.88 6.44 25.78
C GLU A 252 2.50 6.70 24.41
N ARG A 253 3.46 7.64 24.32
CA ARG A 253 4.21 7.89 23.07
C ARG A 253 5.04 6.67 22.68
N ASN A 254 5.77 6.09 23.62
CA ASN A 254 6.61 4.92 23.37
C ASN A 254 5.75 3.72 22.93
N GLU A 255 4.56 3.56 23.51
CA GLU A 255 3.64 2.50 23.09
C GLU A 255 3.11 2.74 21.66
N ARG A 256 2.72 3.97 21.33
CA ARG A 256 2.30 4.33 19.95
C ARG A 256 3.41 4.09 18.92
N VAL A 257 4.64 4.51 19.25
CA VAL A 257 5.83 4.27 18.41
C VAL A 257 6.02 2.76 18.20
N ARG A 258 5.97 1.97 19.29
CA ARG A 258 6.13 0.52 19.22
C ARG A 258 5.07 -0.12 18.33
N LYS A 259 3.79 0.23 18.50
CA LYS A 259 2.67 -0.29 17.68
C LYS A 259 2.88 -0.01 16.20
N VAL A 260 3.21 1.25 15.85
CA VAL A 260 3.46 1.62 14.45
C VAL A 260 4.65 0.87 13.86
N MET A 261 5.73 0.72 14.63
CA MET A 261 6.92 -0.02 14.18
C MET A 261 6.60 -1.51 14.00
N GLU A 262 5.88 -2.13 14.94
CA GLU A 262 5.45 -3.54 14.82
C GLU A 262 4.63 -3.77 13.54
N VAL A 263 3.71 -2.87 13.22
CA VAL A 263 2.91 -2.96 12.00
C VAL A 263 3.78 -2.79 10.75
N LEU A 264 4.67 -1.79 10.76
CA LEU A 264 5.55 -1.55 9.62
C LEU A 264 6.58 -2.67 9.43
N GLU A 265 7.01 -3.35 10.48
CA GLU A 265 7.91 -4.51 10.41
C GLU A 265 7.19 -5.79 9.96
N GLN A 266 5.91 -5.94 10.32
CA GLN A 266 5.12 -7.10 9.92
C GLN A 266 4.63 -6.93 8.49
N ASN A 267 5.07 -7.82 7.58
CA ASN A 267 4.61 -7.82 6.17
C ASN A 267 3.13 -8.22 6.01
N ARG A 268 2.39 -8.44 7.10
CA ARG A 268 1.03 -9.00 7.08
C ARG A 268 -0.08 -8.00 6.82
N PHE A 269 0.12 -6.71 7.13
CA PHE A 269 -0.97 -5.73 7.01
C PHE A 269 -1.27 -5.34 5.56
N LEU A 270 -0.25 -5.27 4.69
CA LEU A 270 -0.46 -4.89 3.29
C LEU A 270 -1.24 -5.93 2.47
N PRO A 271 -1.01 -7.25 2.64
CA PRO A 271 -1.88 -8.25 2.01
C PRO A 271 -3.33 -8.19 2.49
N ALA A 272 -3.54 -7.99 3.80
CA ALA A 272 -4.90 -7.79 4.32
C ALA A 272 -5.53 -6.52 3.74
N LEU A 273 -4.74 -5.44 3.61
CA LEU A 273 -5.17 -4.22 2.93
C LEU A 273 -5.51 -4.47 1.46
N ALA A 274 -4.71 -5.27 0.76
CA ALA A 274 -4.97 -5.63 -0.64
C ALA A 274 -6.33 -6.31 -0.85
N SER A 275 -6.75 -7.15 0.11
CA SER A 275 -8.05 -7.81 0.09
C SER A 275 -9.23 -6.87 0.37
N GLN A 276 -8.99 -5.80 1.13
CA GLN A 276 -10.00 -4.79 1.47
C GLN A 276 -10.18 -3.73 0.37
N LEU A 277 -9.18 -3.55 -0.50
CA LEU A 277 -9.27 -2.62 -1.62
C LEU A 277 -10.28 -3.13 -2.66
N ARG A 278 -11.52 -2.65 -2.54
CA ARG A 278 -12.68 -3.16 -3.30
C ARG A 278 -12.77 -2.66 -4.75
N THR A 279 -12.00 -1.63 -5.11
CA THR A 279 -12.07 -1.02 -6.45
C THR A 279 -10.71 -1.03 -7.11
N SER A 280 -10.67 -1.46 -8.37
CA SER A 280 -9.49 -1.38 -9.23
C SER A 280 -9.06 0.07 -9.50
N ASP A 281 -10.03 0.98 -9.50
CA ASP A 281 -9.81 2.39 -9.83
C ASP A 281 -10.03 3.29 -8.60
N GLY A 282 -9.02 4.10 -8.29
CA GLY A 282 -9.15 5.16 -7.31
C GLY A 282 -8.23 5.03 -6.10
N VAL A 283 -8.24 6.10 -5.31
CA VAL A 283 -7.51 6.19 -4.05
C VAL A 283 -8.46 5.84 -2.92
N GLN A 284 -8.09 4.89 -2.09
CA GLN A 284 -8.83 4.54 -0.88
C GLN A 284 -8.16 5.15 0.36
N ILE A 285 -8.98 5.52 1.31
CA ILE A 285 -8.56 6.15 2.56
C ILE A 285 -9.15 5.35 3.71
N ILE A 286 -8.31 4.94 4.65
CA ILE A 286 -8.69 4.26 5.87
C ILE A 286 -8.23 5.15 7.04
N ILE A 287 -9.13 5.54 7.93
CA ILE A 287 -8.87 6.54 8.96
C ILE A 287 -8.98 5.91 10.34
N GLY A 288 -7.87 5.92 11.09
CA GLY A 288 -7.86 5.58 12.51
C GLY A 288 -8.59 4.29 12.84
N GLY A 289 -9.66 4.37 13.62
CA GLY A 289 -10.46 3.22 14.07
C GLY A 289 -11.22 2.46 12.98
N GLU A 290 -11.18 2.89 11.71
CA GLU A 290 -11.69 2.11 10.57
C GLU A 290 -10.76 0.97 10.19
N ASN A 291 -9.51 1.00 10.68
CA ASN A 291 -8.59 -0.11 10.51
C ASN A 291 -9.09 -1.35 11.28
N GLU A 292 -9.06 -2.50 10.67
CA GLU A 292 -9.42 -3.78 11.30
C GLU A 292 -8.44 -4.17 12.42
N TRP A 293 -7.25 -3.57 12.43
CA TRP A 293 -6.17 -3.90 13.37
C TRP A 293 -6.06 -2.81 14.45
N ASP A 294 -6.13 -3.22 15.68
CA ASP A 294 -6.06 -2.34 16.85
C ASP A 294 -4.77 -1.50 16.89
N GLU A 295 -3.67 -2.07 16.41
CA GLU A 295 -2.38 -1.41 16.34
C GLU A 295 -2.37 -0.23 15.34
N MET A 296 -3.30 -0.24 14.38
CA MET A 296 -3.43 0.78 13.32
C MET A 296 -4.44 1.88 13.64
N ARG A 297 -5.07 1.87 14.81
CA ARG A 297 -6.12 2.85 15.16
C ARG A 297 -5.62 4.29 15.28
N ASP A 298 -4.33 4.48 15.51
CA ASP A 298 -3.72 5.81 15.62
C ASP A 298 -3.16 6.34 14.28
N VAL A 299 -3.29 5.56 13.20
CA VAL A 299 -2.77 5.92 11.87
C VAL A 299 -3.87 5.90 10.82
N SER A 300 -3.64 6.65 9.76
CA SER A 300 -4.45 6.61 8.55
C SER A 300 -3.62 6.19 7.37
N LEU A 301 -4.29 5.55 6.40
CA LEU A 301 -3.69 5.11 5.16
C LEU A 301 -4.38 5.79 3.98
N VAL A 302 -3.58 6.16 2.99
CA VAL A 302 -4.05 6.60 1.68
C VAL A 302 -3.36 5.72 0.66
N VAL A 303 -4.11 4.87 -0.02
CA VAL A 303 -3.58 3.80 -0.87
C VAL A 303 -4.28 3.77 -2.23
N ALA A 304 -3.56 3.32 -3.24
CA ALA A 304 -4.10 3.08 -4.58
C ALA A 304 -3.51 1.79 -5.15
N ARG A 305 -4.25 1.18 -6.07
CA ARG A 305 -3.72 0.17 -6.97
C ARG A 305 -3.00 0.85 -8.13
N TYR A 306 -2.00 0.20 -8.67
CA TYR A 306 -1.36 0.58 -9.92
C TYR A 306 -1.16 -0.67 -10.79
N GLY A 307 -0.94 -0.45 -12.08
CA GLY A 307 -0.90 -1.52 -13.08
C GLY A 307 -2.28 -1.79 -13.70
N GLN A 308 -2.40 -2.89 -14.40
CA GLN A 308 -3.63 -3.29 -15.09
C GLN A 308 -4.27 -4.48 -14.39
N GLU A 309 -5.57 -4.36 -14.07
CA GLU A 309 -6.33 -5.43 -13.43
C GLU A 309 -6.30 -6.73 -14.26
N GLY A 310 -6.08 -7.86 -13.58
CA GLY A 310 -5.96 -9.18 -14.22
C GLY A 310 -4.67 -9.41 -14.99
N LYS A 311 -3.76 -8.43 -15.06
CA LYS A 311 -2.43 -8.55 -15.64
C LYS A 311 -1.36 -8.34 -14.57
N ILE A 312 -0.61 -7.27 -14.67
CA ILE A 312 0.49 -6.94 -13.75
C ILE A 312 0.14 -5.66 -13.02
N GLY A 313 0.30 -5.67 -11.70
CA GLY A 313 0.05 -4.52 -10.87
C GLY A 313 0.48 -4.72 -9.43
N GLY A 314 0.21 -3.71 -8.62
CA GLY A 314 0.54 -3.73 -7.21
C GLY A 314 -0.21 -2.64 -6.44
N LEU A 315 0.28 -2.38 -5.23
CA LEU A 315 -0.23 -1.36 -4.33
C LEU A 315 0.83 -0.32 -4.06
N LEU A 316 0.42 0.92 -3.92
CA LEU A 316 1.23 1.99 -3.38
C LEU A 316 0.40 2.87 -2.45
N GLY A 317 1.05 3.48 -1.47
CA GLY A 317 0.34 4.35 -0.55
C GLY A 317 1.23 4.95 0.52
N VAL A 318 0.60 5.69 1.40
CA VAL A 318 1.25 6.33 2.54
C VAL A 318 0.53 6.02 3.83
N ILE A 319 1.31 5.95 4.89
CA ILE A 319 0.87 5.74 6.26
C ILE A 319 1.32 6.94 7.08
N GLY A 320 0.41 7.55 7.80
CA GLY A 320 0.70 8.70 8.65
C GLY A 320 -0.31 8.81 9.79
N PRO A 321 -0.17 9.82 10.66
CA PRO A 321 -1.13 10.06 11.73
C PRO A 321 -2.52 10.36 11.18
N THR A 322 -3.58 10.14 11.98
CA THR A 322 -4.96 10.46 11.56
C THR A 322 -5.15 11.91 11.12
N ARG A 323 -4.31 12.83 11.56
CA ARG A 323 -4.33 14.23 11.13
C ARG A 323 -3.48 14.51 9.88
N MET A 324 -3.36 13.58 8.94
CA MET A 324 -2.62 13.87 7.71
C MET A 324 -3.34 14.88 6.79
N GLN A 325 -2.58 15.49 5.88
CA GLN A 325 -3.12 16.36 4.83
C GLN A 325 -3.76 15.51 3.72
N TYR A 326 -4.98 15.01 3.94
CA TYR A 326 -5.64 14.05 3.05
C TYR A 326 -5.71 14.51 1.59
N GLY A 327 -6.09 15.77 1.34
CA GLY A 327 -6.17 16.30 -0.04
C GLY A 327 -4.83 16.22 -0.78
N ARG A 328 -3.74 16.51 -0.08
CA ARG A 328 -2.39 16.41 -0.62
C ARG A 328 -1.96 14.96 -0.80
N ALA A 329 -2.24 14.10 0.19
CA ALA A 329 -1.91 12.69 0.14
C ALA A 329 -2.61 11.98 -1.04
N ILE A 330 -3.91 12.23 -1.23
CA ILE A 330 -4.70 11.70 -2.34
C ILE A 330 -4.09 12.14 -3.68
N ALA A 331 -3.76 13.43 -3.84
CA ALA A 331 -3.21 13.95 -5.08
C ALA A 331 -1.86 13.29 -5.42
N VAL A 332 -0.98 13.13 -4.43
CA VAL A 332 0.34 12.51 -4.62
C VAL A 332 0.19 11.02 -4.94
N VAL A 333 -0.59 10.28 -4.16
CA VAL A 333 -0.81 8.83 -4.34
C VAL A 333 -1.44 8.56 -5.72
N ARG A 334 -2.48 9.31 -6.10
CA ARG A 334 -3.13 9.21 -7.42
C ARG A 334 -2.14 9.45 -8.56
N TYR A 335 -1.36 10.52 -8.46
CA TYR A 335 -0.38 10.86 -9.49
C TYR A 335 0.73 9.81 -9.60
N MET A 336 1.22 9.29 -8.48
CA MET A 336 2.24 8.24 -8.49
C MET A 336 1.70 6.93 -9.06
N ALA A 337 0.45 6.56 -8.77
CA ALA A 337 -0.20 5.42 -9.40
C ALA A 337 -0.30 5.60 -10.93
N GLN A 338 -0.66 6.80 -11.40
CA GLN A 338 -0.68 7.10 -12.82
C GLN A 338 0.71 6.98 -13.47
N VAL A 339 1.76 7.53 -12.86
CA VAL A 339 3.14 7.41 -13.36
C VAL A 339 3.56 5.95 -13.46
N MET A 340 3.25 5.14 -12.44
CA MET A 340 3.56 3.71 -12.46
C MET A 340 2.77 2.95 -13.54
N ASN A 341 1.50 3.32 -13.78
CA ASN A 341 0.72 2.75 -14.86
C ASN A 341 1.35 3.02 -16.23
N GLU A 342 1.75 4.28 -16.49
CA GLU A 342 2.42 4.68 -17.72
C GLU A 342 3.72 3.88 -17.94
N LEU A 343 4.56 3.75 -16.90
CA LEU A 343 5.82 3.00 -16.96
C LEU A 343 5.61 1.50 -17.20
N LEU A 344 4.63 0.89 -16.55
CA LEU A 344 4.31 -0.52 -16.77
C LEU A 344 3.74 -0.77 -18.16
N ALA A 345 2.90 0.14 -18.67
CA ALA A 345 2.38 0.05 -20.04
C ALA A 345 3.52 0.09 -21.07
N GLU A 346 4.53 0.93 -20.86
CA GLU A 346 5.72 1.00 -21.74
C GLU A 346 6.52 -0.30 -21.75
N VAL A 347 6.77 -0.90 -20.57
CA VAL A 347 7.58 -2.13 -20.46
C VAL A 347 6.83 -3.38 -20.92
N TYR A 348 5.56 -3.51 -20.58
CA TYR A 348 4.77 -4.71 -20.84
C TYR A 348 3.87 -4.61 -22.07
N GLY A 349 3.86 -3.47 -22.77
CA GLY A 349 3.10 -3.28 -24.01
C GLY A 349 1.59 -3.33 -23.79
N PHE A 350 1.09 -2.81 -22.67
CA PHE A 350 -0.34 -2.71 -22.45
C PHE A 350 -0.91 -1.61 -23.37
N GLU A 351 -1.89 -1.96 -24.19
CA GLU A 351 -2.70 -0.97 -24.88
C GLU A 351 -3.60 -0.23 -23.87
N GLU A 352 -3.72 1.09 -24.03
CA GLU A 352 -4.59 1.95 -23.21
C GLU A 352 -6.08 1.58 -23.33
#